data_f26bb344faa6954b3925edf47d0e2257
#
_entry.id   f26bb344faa6954b3925edf47d0e2257
#
_cell.length_a   1.000
_cell.length_b   1.000
_cell.length_c   1.000
_cell.angle_alpha   90.00
_cell.angle_beta   90.00
_cell.angle_gamma   90.00
#
_symmetry.space_group_name_H-M   'P 1'
#
loop_
_entity.id
_entity.type
_entity.pdbx_description
1 polymer ?
#
loop_
_entity_poly.entity_id
_entity_poly.type
_entity_poly.pdbx_seq_one_letter_code
_entity_poly.pdbx_strand_id
1 'polypeptide(L)'
;MFGDTVNLCARLVDIANPRQVLTTQQTVDALSPGLRKRCRTLAPTRVRGRAAEIAPCEVLWRGDADITALNLTKESLSKATQWVLKLHYGNETFTVGPGESVTIGRDTGNAVVVPSQHASRLHARVFGREGNFVIADQSSNGTFVMVDGSTREVRLRREEALLGERGTIGLGSPTTPAGDHLLHFKVQRRRG
;
A
#
# COMPACT_ATOMS: atom_id res chain seq x y z
N MET A 1 29.98 -9.71 -22.69
CA MET A 1 30.52 -9.36 -21.33
C MET A 1 29.52 -8.40 -20.72
N PHE A 2 28.70 -8.84 -19.76
CA PHE A 2 27.80 -7.96 -19.05
C PHE A 2 28.61 -7.17 -18.04
N GLY A 3 28.41 -5.85 -17.96
CA GLY A 3 29.20 -4.96 -17.09
C GLY A 3 29.01 -5.26 -15.59
N ASP A 4 29.93 -4.81 -14.76
CA ASP A 4 29.91 -5.01 -13.30
C ASP A 4 28.61 -4.56 -12.62
N THR A 5 27.96 -3.53 -13.17
CA THR A 5 26.65 -3.02 -12.69
C THR A 5 25.55 -4.05 -12.82
N VAL A 6 25.47 -4.77 -13.95
CA VAL A 6 24.44 -5.82 -14.17
C VAL A 6 24.66 -6.98 -13.20
N ASN A 7 25.91 -7.38 -13.02
CA ASN A 7 26.26 -8.42 -12.05
C ASN A 7 25.94 -8.02 -10.61
N LEU A 8 26.13 -6.74 -10.28
CA LEU A 8 25.81 -6.20 -8.97
C LEU A 8 24.29 -6.18 -8.74
N CYS A 9 23.50 -5.75 -9.74
CA CYS A 9 22.04 -5.80 -9.66
C CYS A 9 21.52 -7.22 -9.47
N ALA A 10 22.01 -8.20 -10.23
CA ALA A 10 21.64 -9.60 -10.08
C ALA A 10 21.88 -10.10 -8.64
N ARG A 11 23.01 -9.74 -8.05
CA ARG A 11 23.34 -10.10 -6.65
C ARG A 11 22.41 -9.45 -5.63
N LEU A 12 22.03 -8.18 -5.82
CA LEU A 12 21.08 -7.53 -4.95
C LEU A 12 19.71 -8.22 -5.01
N VAL A 13 19.31 -8.69 -6.20
CA VAL A 13 18.07 -9.47 -6.36
C VAL A 13 18.15 -10.80 -5.63
N ASP A 14 19.28 -11.52 -5.69
CA ASP A 14 19.47 -12.83 -5.03
C ASP A 14 19.37 -12.76 -3.51
N ILE A 15 19.69 -11.62 -2.90
CA ILE A 15 19.67 -11.44 -1.45
C ILE A 15 18.45 -10.65 -0.95
N ALA A 16 17.67 -10.05 -1.85
CA ALA A 16 16.49 -9.29 -1.49
C ALA A 16 15.35 -10.21 -1.01
N ASN A 17 14.74 -9.86 0.11
CA ASN A 17 13.53 -10.52 0.56
C ASN A 17 12.29 -10.00 -0.20
N PRO A 18 11.19 -10.75 -0.25
CA PRO A 18 9.94 -10.27 -0.80
C PRO A 18 9.56 -8.92 -0.20
N ARG A 19 9.21 -7.95 -1.07
CA ARG A 19 8.80 -6.59 -0.69
C ARG A 19 9.95 -5.71 -0.16
N GLN A 20 11.21 -6.10 -0.34
CA GLN A 20 12.41 -5.33 -0.01
C GLN A 20 12.99 -4.68 -1.26
N VAL A 21 13.40 -3.43 -1.16
CA VAL A 21 14.11 -2.70 -2.21
C VAL A 21 15.55 -2.49 -1.76
N LEU A 22 16.48 -3.15 -2.45
CA LEU A 22 17.91 -3.02 -2.17
C LEU A 22 18.61 -2.16 -3.22
N THR A 23 19.59 -1.41 -2.77
CA THR A 23 20.47 -0.59 -3.61
C THR A 23 21.89 -0.61 -3.06
N THR A 24 22.80 0.12 -3.69
CA THR A 24 24.20 0.25 -3.27
C THR A 24 24.43 1.55 -2.50
N GLN A 25 25.49 1.60 -1.69
CA GLN A 25 25.92 2.83 -1.03
C GLN A 25 26.20 3.94 -2.04
N GLN A 26 26.82 3.62 -3.19
CA GLN A 26 27.07 4.58 -4.26
C GLN A 26 25.79 5.25 -4.78
N THR A 27 24.72 4.49 -4.92
CA THR A 27 23.39 5.03 -5.30
C THR A 27 22.84 5.94 -4.20
N VAL A 28 22.94 5.52 -2.94
CA VAL A 28 22.49 6.31 -1.80
C VAL A 28 23.22 7.65 -1.71
N ASP A 29 24.53 7.64 -1.96
CA ASP A 29 25.37 8.86 -1.91
C ASP A 29 25.00 9.87 -3.02
N ALA A 30 24.44 9.40 -4.12
CA ALA A 30 23.93 10.24 -5.21
C ALA A 30 22.53 10.82 -4.95
N LEU A 31 21.82 10.36 -3.92
CA LEU A 31 20.47 10.85 -3.59
C LEU A 31 20.50 12.21 -2.88
N SER A 32 19.39 12.95 -2.98
CA SER A 32 19.17 14.15 -2.18
C SER A 32 19.14 13.83 -0.68
N PRO A 33 19.46 14.79 0.22
CA PRO A 33 19.50 14.56 1.67
C PRO A 33 18.17 14.00 2.23
N GLY A 34 17.04 14.39 1.67
CA GLY A 34 15.71 13.89 2.08
C GLY A 34 15.50 12.41 1.74
N LEU A 35 15.95 11.98 0.55
CA LEU A 35 15.85 10.58 0.12
C LEU A 35 16.88 9.69 0.82
N ARG A 36 18.07 10.23 1.10
CA ARG A 36 19.12 9.53 1.85
C ARG A 36 18.65 9.07 3.23
N LYS A 37 17.86 9.88 3.93
CA LYS A 37 17.27 9.55 5.22
C LYS A 37 16.30 8.35 5.17
N ARG A 38 15.83 7.99 3.97
CA ARG A 38 14.97 6.82 3.73
C ARG A 38 15.75 5.56 3.37
N CYS A 39 17.06 5.59 3.48
CA CYS A 39 17.92 4.45 3.21
C CYS A 39 18.64 4.03 4.49
N ARG A 40 18.78 2.72 4.71
CA ARG A 40 19.60 2.16 5.79
C ARG A 40 20.60 1.17 5.22
N THR A 41 21.82 1.21 5.71
CA THR A 41 22.84 0.23 5.36
C THR A 41 22.58 -1.07 6.12
N LEU A 42 22.60 -2.19 5.42
CA LEU A 42 22.46 -3.52 6.02
C LEU A 42 23.85 -4.12 6.30
N ALA A 43 23.89 -5.16 7.12
CA ALA A 43 25.12 -5.89 7.39
C ALA A 43 25.75 -6.45 6.10
N PRO A 44 27.07 -6.43 5.96
CA PRO A 44 27.76 -7.03 4.83
C PRO A 44 27.39 -8.49 4.68
N THR A 45 27.03 -8.91 3.49
CA THR A 45 26.62 -10.27 3.18
C THR A 45 27.51 -10.86 2.10
N ARG A 46 27.99 -12.10 2.34
CA ARG A 46 28.74 -12.87 1.34
C ARG A 46 27.78 -13.54 0.37
N VAL A 47 27.92 -13.24 -0.91
CA VAL A 47 27.16 -13.91 -1.96
C VAL A 47 27.99 -15.08 -2.52
N ARG A 48 27.37 -16.24 -2.71
CA ARG A 48 28.01 -17.42 -3.28
C ARG A 48 28.74 -17.08 -4.58
N GLY A 49 30.06 -17.41 -4.62
CA GLY A 49 30.87 -17.39 -5.85
C GLY A 49 31.89 -16.27 -6.00
N ARG A 50 32.09 -15.34 -5.05
CA ARG A 50 33.23 -14.38 -5.04
C ARG A 50 33.62 -13.92 -3.63
N ALA A 51 34.91 -13.54 -3.48
CA ALA A 51 35.51 -13.11 -2.21
C ALA A 51 35.12 -11.70 -1.71
N ALA A 52 34.34 -10.94 -2.47
CA ALA A 52 33.96 -9.57 -2.09
C ALA A 52 32.61 -9.56 -1.37
N GLU A 53 32.60 -9.06 -0.15
CA GLU A 53 31.39 -8.75 0.61
C GLU A 53 30.70 -7.53 0.01
N ILE A 54 29.37 -7.57 -0.05
CA ILE A 54 28.53 -6.44 -0.46
C ILE A 54 27.81 -5.94 0.78
N ALA A 55 27.89 -4.64 1.07
CA ALA A 55 27.04 -3.97 2.05
C ALA A 55 25.84 -3.34 1.32
N PRO A 56 24.69 -4.03 1.23
CA PRO A 56 23.53 -3.49 0.55
C PRO A 56 22.89 -2.40 1.40
N CYS A 57 22.24 -1.45 0.74
CA CYS A 57 21.41 -0.45 1.37
C CYS A 57 19.93 -0.75 1.07
N GLU A 58 19.09 -0.76 2.07
CA GLU A 58 17.65 -0.92 1.91
C GLU A 58 17.00 0.45 1.78
N VAL A 59 16.15 0.59 0.77
CA VAL A 59 15.30 1.77 0.61
C VAL A 59 14.00 1.56 1.38
N LEU A 60 13.76 2.39 2.38
CA LEU A 60 12.54 2.40 3.18
C LEU A 60 11.44 3.14 2.40
N TRP A 61 10.83 2.45 1.45
CA TRP A 61 9.79 3.00 0.57
C TRP A 61 8.41 3.00 1.21
N ARG A 62 8.23 2.24 2.28
CA ARG A 62 7.06 2.31 3.15
C ARG A 62 7.32 3.41 4.17
N GLY A 63 6.30 4.23 4.45
CA GLY A 63 6.41 5.33 5.40
C GLY A 63 6.96 4.87 6.75
N ASP A 64 7.43 5.81 7.55
CA ASP A 64 8.21 5.70 8.80
C ASP A 64 7.85 4.60 9.83
N ALA A 65 6.85 3.76 9.55
CA ALA A 65 6.42 2.67 10.42
C ALA A 65 7.42 1.50 10.54
N ASP A 66 8.30 1.30 9.54
CA ASP A 66 9.30 0.21 9.59
C ASP A 66 10.62 0.60 10.27
N ILE A 67 10.81 1.87 10.62
CA ILE A 67 12.08 2.35 11.22
C ILE A 67 12.17 2.02 12.69
N THR A 68 11.09 1.62 13.33
CA THR A 68 11.11 1.40 14.79
C THR A 68 10.25 0.24 15.27
N ALA A 69 10.68 -0.97 14.98
CA ALA A 69 10.32 -2.08 15.88
C ALA A 69 10.92 -1.89 17.29
N LEU A 70 11.74 -0.86 17.52
CA LEU A 70 12.44 -0.60 18.79
C LEU A 70 12.17 0.77 19.43
N ASN A 71 11.49 1.72 18.74
CA ASN A 71 11.11 3.01 19.33
C ASN A 71 9.75 3.48 18.81
N LEU A 72 8.69 2.72 19.07
CA LEU A 72 7.32 3.23 19.03
C LEU A 72 7.16 4.21 20.20
N THR A 73 7.60 5.45 20.00
CA THR A 73 7.26 6.51 20.96
C THR A 73 5.74 6.73 20.89
N LYS A 74 5.14 7.05 22.04
CA LYS A 74 3.71 7.41 22.16
C LYS A 74 3.25 8.42 21.09
N GLU A 75 4.16 9.23 20.54
CA GLU A 75 3.90 10.21 19.48
C GLU A 75 3.62 9.60 18.10
N SER A 76 4.29 8.51 17.73
CA SER A 76 4.04 7.82 16.43
C SER A 76 2.68 7.13 16.43
N LEU A 77 2.31 6.53 17.56
CA LEU A 77 0.98 5.95 17.77
C LEU A 77 -0.12 7.03 17.79
N SER A 78 0.14 8.17 18.42
CA SER A 78 -0.83 9.28 18.45
C SER A 78 -1.06 9.91 17.08
N LYS A 79 -0.02 10.02 16.24
CA LYS A 79 -0.15 10.51 14.85
C LYS A 79 -0.92 9.55 13.96
N ALA A 80 -0.66 8.25 14.06
CA ALA A 80 -1.40 7.22 13.30
C ALA A 80 -2.89 7.18 13.70
N THR A 81 -3.19 7.41 14.97
CA THR A 81 -4.57 7.40 15.52
C THR A 81 -5.40 8.62 15.08
N GLN A 82 -4.77 9.66 14.52
CA GLN A 82 -5.46 10.89 14.10
C GLN A 82 -6.12 10.80 12.72
N TRP A 83 -5.83 9.79 11.92
CA TRP A 83 -6.36 9.65 10.57
C TRP A 83 -7.42 8.56 10.51
N VAL A 84 -8.47 8.82 9.75
CA VAL A 84 -9.54 7.86 9.43
C VAL A 84 -9.85 7.91 7.95
N LEU A 85 -10.22 6.78 7.40
CA LEU A 85 -10.81 6.72 6.07
C LEU A 85 -12.33 6.76 6.21
N LYS A 86 -12.96 7.67 5.48
CA LYS A 86 -14.41 7.71 5.26
C LYS A 86 -14.72 7.04 3.94
N LEU A 87 -15.61 6.07 3.97
CA LEU A 87 -16.11 5.38 2.80
C LEU A 87 -17.59 5.74 2.65
N HIS A 88 -17.96 6.32 1.51
CA HIS A 88 -19.32 6.76 1.20
C HIS A 88 -19.94 5.84 0.16
N TYR A 89 -21.13 5.34 0.43
CA TYR A 89 -21.94 4.60 -0.53
C TYR A 89 -23.40 5.04 -0.41
N GLY A 90 -23.96 5.60 -1.49
CA GLY A 90 -25.27 6.24 -1.42
C GLY A 90 -25.29 7.35 -0.37
N ASN A 91 -26.21 7.25 0.57
CA ASN A 91 -26.36 8.20 1.68
C ASN A 91 -25.61 7.75 2.95
N GLU A 92 -24.95 6.60 2.93
CA GLU A 92 -24.28 6.03 4.09
C GLU A 92 -22.80 6.38 4.11
N THR A 93 -22.25 6.50 5.31
CA THR A 93 -20.84 6.78 5.53
C THR A 93 -20.28 5.81 6.57
N PHE A 94 -19.26 5.07 6.15
CA PHE A 94 -18.55 4.13 7.00
C PHE A 94 -17.19 4.73 7.36
N THR A 95 -16.75 4.49 8.58
CA THR A 95 -15.45 4.98 9.06
C THR A 95 -14.54 3.79 9.31
N VAL A 96 -13.31 3.88 8.82
CA VAL A 96 -12.26 2.89 9.08
C VAL A 96 -11.12 3.62 9.79
N GLY A 97 -10.84 3.23 11.02
CA GLY A 97 -9.69 3.71 11.80
C GLY A 97 -8.48 2.80 11.67
N PRO A 98 -7.36 3.20 12.32
CA PRO A 98 -6.18 2.35 12.42
C PRO A 98 -6.52 1.02 13.12
N GLY A 99 -6.16 -0.09 12.49
CA GLY A 99 -6.45 -1.44 12.99
C GLY A 99 -7.89 -1.91 12.79
N GLU A 100 -8.79 -1.05 12.32
CA GLU A 100 -10.16 -1.40 11.98
C GLU A 100 -10.29 -1.90 10.54
N SER A 101 -11.40 -2.56 10.23
CA SER A 101 -11.69 -3.03 8.87
C SER A 101 -13.17 -3.05 8.57
N VAL A 102 -13.50 -2.84 7.29
CA VAL A 102 -14.86 -2.85 6.75
C VAL A 102 -14.89 -3.80 5.54
N THR A 103 -15.86 -4.72 5.53
CA THR A 103 -16.11 -5.62 4.41
C THR A 103 -17.13 -5.01 3.45
N ILE A 104 -16.94 -5.26 2.16
CA ILE A 104 -17.76 -4.71 1.07
C ILE A 104 -18.18 -5.87 0.16
N GLY A 105 -19.44 -5.92 -0.21
CA GLY A 105 -19.95 -6.93 -1.12
C GLY A 105 -21.47 -6.90 -1.25
N ARG A 106 -22.02 -7.79 -2.07
CA ARG A 106 -23.47 -7.84 -2.31
C ARG A 106 -24.27 -8.58 -1.24
N ASP A 107 -23.58 -9.41 -0.43
CA ASP A 107 -24.22 -10.14 0.66
C ASP A 107 -24.53 -9.21 1.83
N THR A 108 -25.68 -9.38 2.45
CA THR A 108 -26.14 -8.59 3.60
C THR A 108 -25.30 -8.75 4.86
N GLY A 109 -24.44 -9.75 4.92
CA GLY A 109 -23.45 -9.94 5.98
C GLY A 109 -22.24 -8.98 5.90
N ASN A 110 -22.11 -8.18 4.83
CA ASN A 110 -21.04 -7.17 4.76
C ASN A 110 -21.42 -5.90 5.51
N ALA A 111 -20.41 -5.18 5.98
CA ALA A 111 -20.62 -3.86 6.57
C ALA A 111 -21.13 -2.86 5.53
N VAL A 112 -20.62 -2.93 4.28
CA VAL A 112 -21.13 -2.13 3.16
C VAL A 112 -21.78 -3.08 2.16
N VAL A 113 -23.09 -3.02 2.07
CA VAL A 113 -23.88 -3.84 1.15
C VAL A 113 -24.07 -3.10 -0.17
N VAL A 114 -23.51 -3.66 -1.25
CA VAL A 114 -23.60 -3.10 -2.60
C VAL A 114 -24.42 -4.06 -3.47
N PRO A 115 -25.70 -3.76 -3.75
CA PRO A 115 -26.62 -4.67 -4.45
C PRO A 115 -26.38 -4.65 -5.98
N SER A 116 -25.13 -4.94 -6.39
CA SER A 116 -24.73 -5.03 -7.80
C SER A 116 -24.52 -6.48 -8.20
N GLN A 117 -25.00 -6.86 -9.37
CA GLN A 117 -24.74 -8.19 -9.97
C GLN A 117 -23.25 -8.39 -10.32
N HIS A 118 -22.47 -7.32 -10.48
CA HIS A 118 -21.03 -7.35 -10.72
C HIS A 118 -20.24 -7.55 -9.44
N ALA A 119 -20.82 -7.25 -8.28
CA ALA A 119 -20.19 -7.45 -7.00
C ALA A 119 -20.27 -8.92 -6.54
N SER A 120 -19.18 -9.46 -6.00
CA SER A 120 -19.16 -10.75 -5.31
C SER A 120 -19.87 -10.65 -3.96
N ARG A 121 -20.30 -11.79 -3.39
CA ARG A 121 -20.92 -11.83 -2.05
C ARG A 121 -20.04 -11.12 -1.02
N LEU A 122 -18.80 -11.54 -0.86
CA LEU A 122 -17.70 -10.79 -0.24
C LEU A 122 -16.78 -10.35 -1.38
N HIS A 123 -16.68 -9.06 -1.63
CA HIS A 123 -15.98 -8.52 -2.80
C HIS A 123 -14.61 -7.95 -2.43
N ALA A 124 -14.58 -7.08 -1.44
CA ALA A 124 -13.35 -6.44 -0.99
C ALA A 124 -13.41 -6.17 0.52
N ARG A 125 -12.24 -5.88 1.09
CA ARG A 125 -12.06 -5.44 2.46
C ARG A 125 -11.19 -4.20 2.48
N VAL A 126 -11.64 -3.15 3.17
CA VAL A 126 -10.85 -1.95 3.46
C VAL A 126 -10.41 -1.99 4.91
N PHE A 127 -9.14 -1.72 5.18
CA PHE A 127 -8.62 -1.76 6.54
C PHE A 127 -7.46 -0.77 6.75
N GLY A 128 -7.30 -0.32 8.00
CA GLY A 128 -6.18 0.50 8.43
C GLY A 128 -5.00 -0.36 8.85
N ARG A 129 -3.82 -0.16 8.22
CA ARG A 129 -2.58 -0.85 8.54
C ARG A 129 -1.42 0.14 8.56
N GLU A 130 -0.71 0.24 9.69
CA GLU A 130 0.52 1.04 9.83
C GLU A 130 0.37 2.50 9.36
N GLY A 131 -0.72 3.16 9.76
CA GLY A 131 -0.99 4.55 9.40
C GLY A 131 -1.48 4.78 7.97
N ASN A 132 -1.64 3.72 7.19
CA ASN A 132 -2.17 3.72 5.84
C ASN A 132 -3.51 2.99 5.76
N PHE A 133 -4.27 3.24 4.71
CA PHE A 133 -5.49 2.50 4.41
C PHE A 133 -5.27 1.65 3.17
N VAL A 134 -5.70 0.40 3.25
CA VAL A 134 -5.48 -0.62 2.22
C VAL A 134 -6.82 -1.18 1.80
N ILE A 135 -7.00 -1.42 0.51
CA ILE A 135 -8.08 -2.24 -0.03
C ILE A 135 -7.52 -3.57 -0.52
N ALA A 136 -8.15 -4.67 -0.11
CA ALA A 136 -7.84 -6.02 -0.57
C ALA A 136 -9.01 -6.57 -1.37
N ASP A 137 -8.77 -6.95 -2.62
CA ASP A 137 -9.74 -7.60 -3.48
C ASP A 137 -9.85 -9.09 -3.18
N GLN A 138 -11.08 -9.60 -3.07
CA GLN A 138 -11.41 -11.02 -2.88
C GLN A 138 -12.43 -11.50 -3.91
N SER A 139 -12.65 -10.70 -4.94
CA SER A 139 -13.74 -10.90 -5.90
C SER A 139 -13.36 -11.80 -7.07
N SER A 140 -14.37 -12.16 -7.87
CA SER A 140 -14.21 -12.85 -9.15
C SER A 140 -13.95 -11.88 -10.30
N ASN A 141 -14.54 -10.67 -10.24
CA ASN A 141 -14.52 -9.70 -11.34
C ASN A 141 -13.44 -8.62 -11.17
N GLY A 142 -12.84 -8.53 -9.99
CA GLY A 142 -11.83 -7.53 -9.64
C GLY A 142 -12.41 -6.25 -9.06
N THR A 143 -11.61 -5.55 -8.30
CA THR A 143 -11.91 -4.23 -7.72
C THR A 143 -11.16 -3.15 -8.50
N PHE A 144 -11.87 -2.12 -8.89
CA PHE A 144 -11.31 -0.99 -9.63
C PHE A 144 -11.13 0.20 -8.68
N VAL A 145 -9.96 0.81 -8.72
CA VAL A 145 -9.62 1.95 -7.85
C VAL A 145 -9.08 3.10 -8.68
N MET A 146 -9.73 4.24 -8.58
CA MET A 146 -9.29 5.51 -9.16
C MET A 146 -8.98 6.49 -8.03
N VAL A 147 -7.73 6.90 -7.93
CA VAL A 147 -7.31 7.97 -6.99
C VAL A 147 -7.47 9.31 -7.67
N ASP A 148 -8.03 10.29 -6.97
CA ASP A 148 -8.21 11.64 -7.51
C ASP A 148 -6.87 12.25 -7.93
N GLY A 149 -6.85 12.89 -9.08
CA GLY A 149 -5.63 13.42 -9.70
C GLY A 149 -4.79 12.38 -10.46
N SER A 150 -5.15 11.09 -10.41
CA SER A 150 -4.54 10.06 -11.26
C SER A 150 -5.24 9.99 -12.61
N THR A 151 -4.48 9.77 -13.66
CA THR A 151 -5.01 9.49 -15.01
C THR A 151 -5.22 7.99 -15.25
N ARG A 152 -4.82 7.15 -14.32
CA ARG A 152 -4.86 5.69 -14.47
C ARG A 152 -5.67 5.04 -13.37
N GLU A 153 -6.67 4.26 -13.77
CA GLU A 153 -7.39 3.35 -12.90
C GLU A 153 -6.58 2.07 -12.65
N VAL A 154 -6.57 1.60 -11.42
CA VAL A 154 -5.93 0.35 -11.02
C VAL A 154 -7.00 -0.72 -10.87
N ARG A 155 -6.84 -1.87 -11.52
CA ARG A 155 -7.68 -3.04 -11.34
C ARG A 155 -6.97 -4.07 -10.48
N LEU A 156 -7.55 -4.41 -9.36
CA LEU A 156 -7.06 -5.43 -8.44
C LEU A 156 -7.72 -6.78 -8.77
N ARG A 157 -6.96 -7.86 -8.71
CA ARG A 157 -7.44 -9.23 -8.83
C ARG A 157 -6.78 -10.08 -7.76
N ARG A 158 -7.46 -10.25 -6.62
CA ARG A 158 -6.92 -10.90 -5.41
C ARG A 158 -5.62 -10.27 -4.92
N GLU A 159 -5.53 -8.97 -5.07
CA GLU A 159 -4.38 -8.14 -4.72
C GLU A 159 -4.80 -7.06 -3.74
N GLU A 160 -3.80 -6.46 -3.11
CA GLU A 160 -3.96 -5.31 -2.22
C GLU A 160 -3.42 -4.04 -2.88
N ALA A 161 -4.06 -2.91 -2.62
CA ALA A 161 -3.54 -1.59 -2.97
C ALA A 161 -3.70 -0.61 -1.82
N LEU A 162 -2.77 0.34 -1.74
CA LEU A 162 -2.89 1.49 -0.86
C LEU A 162 -3.94 2.45 -1.42
N LEU A 163 -4.84 2.91 -0.55
CA LEU A 163 -5.77 3.98 -0.85
C LEU A 163 -5.08 5.33 -0.59
N GLY A 164 -5.09 6.20 -1.60
CA GLY A 164 -4.58 7.56 -1.48
C GLY A 164 -5.48 8.45 -0.62
N GLU A 165 -5.30 9.78 -0.74
CA GLU A 165 -6.07 10.73 0.07
C GLU A 165 -7.58 10.69 -0.24
N ARG A 166 -7.94 10.53 -1.52
CA ARG A 166 -9.32 10.51 -1.99
C ARG A 166 -9.43 9.78 -3.33
N GLY A 167 -10.60 9.19 -3.59
CA GLY A 167 -10.86 8.52 -4.85
C GLY A 167 -12.15 7.74 -4.87
N THR A 168 -12.28 6.88 -5.87
CA THR A 168 -13.47 6.09 -6.15
C THR A 168 -13.11 4.61 -6.29
N ILE A 169 -14.01 3.75 -5.84
CA ILE A 169 -13.89 2.29 -5.93
C ILE A 169 -15.09 1.74 -6.71
N GLY A 170 -14.83 0.94 -7.74
CA GLY A 170 -15.82 0.18 -8.50
C GLY A 170 -15.71 -1.32 -8.20
N LEU A 171 -16.84 -1.98 -8.00
CA LEU A 171 -16.91 -3.40 -7.68
C LEU A 171 -17.28 -4.21 -8.93
N GLY A 172 -16.29 -4.87 -9.53
CA GLY A 172 -16.48 -5.70 -10.72
C GLY A 172 -16.69 -4.93 -12.03
N SER A 173 -16.69 -3.59 -11.96
CA SER A 173 -16.80 -2.69 -13.10
C SER A 173 -15.94 -1.45 -12.90
N PRO A 174 -15.46 -0.80 -14.00
CA PRO A 174 -14.67 0.43 -13.93
C PRO A 174 -15.37 1.58 -13.22
N THR A 175 -14.58 2.53 -12.68
CA THR A 175 -15.05 3.73 -11.97
C THR A 175 -15.47 4.86 -12.91
N THR A 176 -16.07 4.54 -14.05
CA THR A 176 -16.58 5.57 -14.99
C THR A 176 -17.75 6.33 -14.39
N PRO A 177 -17.96 7.61 -14.74
CA PRO A 177 -19.07 8.41 -14.22
C PRO A 177 -20.48 7.81 -14.46
N ALA A 178 -20.61 6.94 -15.46
CA ALA A 178 -21.83 6.19 -15.73
C ALA A 178 -21.94 4.86 -14.97
N GLY A 179 -20.95 4.54 -14.12
CA GLY A 179 -20.96 3.30 -13.34
C GLY A 179 -21.95 3.39 -12.18
N ASP A 180 -22.80 2.38 -12.10
CA ASP A 180 -23.68 2.19 -10.95
C ASP A 180 -22.88 1.65 -9.76
N HIS A 181 -23.33 1.99 -8.55
CA HIS A 181 -22.77 1.43 -7.31
C HIS A 181 -21.29 1.75 -7.04
N LEU A 182 -20.88 3.00 -7.28
CA LEU A 182 -19.56 3.48 -6.93
C LEU A 182 -19.46 3.83 -5.44
N LEU A 183 -18.33 3.49 -4.83
CA LEU A 183 -17.99 3.93 -3.48
C LEU A 183 -16.95 5.05 -3.57
N HIS A 184 -17.12 6.09 -2.77
CA HIS A 184 -16.14 7.17 -2.68
C HIS A 184 -15.39 7.08 -1.36
N PHE A 185 -14.08 7.23 -1.38
CA PHE A 185 -13.28 7.24 -0.16
C PHE A 185 -12.53 8.55 0.02
N LYS A 186 -12.32 8.92 1.29
CA LYS A 186 -11.53 10.08 1.69
C LYS A 186 -10.81 9.80 2.99
N VAL A 187 -9.49 10.01 2.99
CA VAL A 187 -8.67 9.98 4.20
C VAL A 187 -8.67 11.39 4.80
N GLN A 188 -8.98 11.48 6.07
CA GLN A 188 -9.05 12.77 6.77
C GLN A 188 -8.65 12.62 8.23
N ARG A 189 -8.31 13.73 8.89
CA ARG A 189 -8.07 13.72 10.33
C ARG A 189 -9.38 13.39 11.08
N ARG A 190 -9.25 12.56 12.11
CA ARG A 190 -10.34 12.29 13.05
C ARG A 190 -10.68 13.62 13.74
N ARG A 191 -11.90 14.08 13.61
CA ARG A 191 -12.38 15.21 14.43
C ARG A 191 -12.63 14.64 15.83
N GLY A 192 -11.95 15.22 16.81
CA GLY A 192 -12.17 14.96 18.24
C GLY A 192 -13.56 15.45 18.69
#